data_5648c434bad4cd8de250fe1113585c7c
#
_entry.id   5648c434bad4cd8de250fe1113585c7c
#
_cell.length_a   1.000
_cell.length_b   1.000
_cell.length_c   1.000
_cell.angle_alpha   90.00
_cell.angle_beta   90.00
_cell.angle_gamma   90.00
#
_symmetry.space_group_name_H-M   'P 1'
#
loop_
_entity.id
_entity.type
_entity.pdbx_description
1 polymer ?
#
loop_
_entity_poly.entity_id
_entity_poly.type
_entity_poly.pdbx_seq_one_letter_code
_entity_poly.pdbx_strand_id
1 'polypeptide(L)'
;GWRTASDLSRAGVTISAIIDSRDGEPRAQIPGATVAMGGRVMDTCGRKGIRSIKLVDGRTIDADCLAVSGGWNPNVHLTGHQRGRPAWREDLAAFVPGEDLPAGMAVAGAANGALTLAAALSEGRAASEKALNDLGISPNGGDMVKAEDEAADITAFWHVGESKARAWLDQQNDVTAKDVKLAHRESYRSVEHLKRYTTLGMATDQGKTANMLALAIMAECTGKTIPETGTTIFRPPYTPIAMGALAGRARGKDFRPYRLTPSHKWAEEQGAVFVTTGMWLRAQWFPRPDETHWRESVDREVAGTRGSVGVCDVTTLGKIDIQGRDAAEFLNKLYVNGFAKLAVGKVRYGLMLREDGMAMDDGTTARLGEHHFVMTTTTANAGPVFRHMEFCRQCLWPELDVNLISTTDGWAQFAVAGPNARKLLQKVVDPEHDITNEAFPFMACAELTICGGTKARLFRISFSGELAFEIAVPARYGDSLMRVLMAVGEEFDVVPYGTEALGVMRIEKGHAAGNELTGQTSAANLGMGRMVSKKKDCIGNTLSERPDLNRDDGLRLVGFKPVNRVETLTSGAHFIALGKSAVMDNDEGWMSSVTFSPELGHSIGIGFIKQGSERLGEVVRAVDL
;
A
#
# COMPACT_ATOMS: atom_id res chain seq x y z
N GLY A 1 20.72 38.87 5.01
CA GLY A 1 19.86 39.59 4.07
C GLY A 1 20.63 40.56 3.19
N TRP A 2 21.31 41.57 3.75
CA TRP A 2 22.04 42.58 2.97
C TRP A 2 23.13 42.00 2.06
N ARG A 3 23.96 41.07 2.57
CA ARG A 3 25.00 40.39 1.78
C ARG A 3 24.36 39.56 0.65
N THR A 4 23.32 38.81 0.95
CA THR A 4 22.59 38.01 -0.05
C THR A 4 22.02 38.90 -1.15
N ALA A 5 21.42 40.07 -0.80
CA ALA A 5 20.92 41.02 -1.77
C ALA A 5 22.02 41.57 -2.66
N SER A 6 23.21 41.89 -2.07
CA SER A 6 24.37 42.32 -2.85
C SER A 6 24.89 41.24 -3.80
N ASP A 7 24.95 40.01 -3.35
CA ASP A 7 25.42 38.86 -4.14
C ASP A 7 24.46 38.57 -5.31
N LEU A 8 23.14 38.58 -5.05
CA LEU A 8 22.10 38.40 -6.07
C LEU A 8 22.15 39.54 -7.10
N SER A 9 22.29 40.80 -6.65
CA SER A 9 22.41 41.96 -7.56
C SER A 9 23.66 41.84 -8.46
N ARG A 10 24.79 41.38 -7.90
CA ARG A 10 26.01 41.11 -8.70
C ARG A 10 25.84 39.97 -9.69
N ALA A 11 24.99 39.01 -9.36
CA ALA A 11 24.63 37.90 -10.25
C ALA A 11 23.57 38.28 -11.30
N GLY A 12 23.14 39.54 -11.37
CA GLY A 12 22.19 40.03 -12.35
C GLY A 12 20.72 39.93 -11.96
N VAL A 13 20.40 39.57 -10.71
CA VAL A 13 19.02 39.56 -10.22
C VAL A 13 18.60 40.98 -9.84
N THR A 14 17.47 41.44 -10.33
CA THR A 14 16.90 42.74 -9.99
C THR A 14 16.38 42.73 -8.55
N ILE A 15 16.92 43.60 -7.70
CA ILE A 15 16.46 43.80 -6.33
C ILE A 15 15.53 45.03 -6.31
N SER A 16 14.22 44.82 -6.23
CA SER A 16 13.24 45.89 -6.17
C SER A 16 13.32 46.68 -4.86
N ALA A 17 13.53 45.98 -3.75
CA ALA A 17 13.67 46.64 -2.45
C ALA A 17 14.44 45.80 -1.44
N ILE A 18 14.98 46.48 -0.41
CA ILE A 18 15.44 45.90 0.84
C ILE A 18 14.60 46.51 1.97
N ILE A 19 13.93 45.61 2.72
CA ILE A 19 13.09 45.98 3.84
C ILE A 19 13.77 45.48 5.09
N ASP A 20 14.35 46.35 5.90
CA ASP A 20 14.99 45.99 7.17
C ASP A 20 14.12 46.51 8.32
N SER A 21 13.72 45.62 9.22
CA SER A 21 12.87 45.96 10.37
C SER A 21 13.62 46.76 11.45
N ARG A 22 14.93 46.89 11.34
CA ARG A 22 15.77 47.68 12.26
C ARG A 22 15.83 49.13 11.81
N ASP A 23 15.91 50.01 12.77
CA ASP A 23 16.22 51.41 12.52
C ASP A 23 17.71 51.60 12.26
N GLY A 24 18.09 52.68 11.61
CA GLY A 24 19.48 53.05 11.36
C GLY A 24 19.80 53.23 9.86
N GLU A 25 21.11 53.23 9.56
CA GLU A 25 21.60 53.45 8.20
C GLU A 25 21.66 52.16 7.38
N PRO A 26 21.47 52.21 6.06
CA PRO A 26 21.63 51.09 5.16
C PRO A 26 23.04 50.47 5.26
N ARG A 27 23.12 49.14 5.36
CA ARG A 27 24.41 48.40 5.49
C ARG A 27 25.16 48.22 4.16
N ALA A 28 24.50 48.48 3.03
CA ALA A 28 25.05 48.42 1.69
C ALA A 28 24.21 49.24 0.72
N GLN A 29 24.82 49.73 -0.35
CA GLN A 29 24.13 50.33 -1.48
C GLN A 29 23.93 49.29 -2.57
N ILE A 30 22.69 49.09 -2.98
CA ILE A 30 22.33 48.15 -4.05
C ILE A 30 21.68 48.96 -5.18
N PRO A 31 22.26 48.93 -6.39
CA PRO A 31 21.76 49.72 -7.49
C PRO A 31 20.27 49.43 -7.79
N GLY A 32 19.48 50.49 -7.87
CA GLY A 32 18.06 50.43 -8.23
C GLY A 32 17.13 49.91 -7.14
N ALA A 33 17.63 49.45 -5.98
CA ALA A 33 16.78 48.96 -4.92
C ALA A 33 16.24 50.09 -4.01
N THR A 34 14.97 50.05 -3.70
CA THR A 34 14.37 50.91 -2.66
C THR A 34 14.74 50.35 -1.28
N VAL A 35 15.30 51.20 -0.41
CA VAL A 35 15.62 50.81 0.97
C VAL A 35 14.57 51.32 1.95
N ALA A 36 14.04 50.46 2.76
CA ALA A 36 13.09 50.76 3.82
C ALA A 36 13.66 50.30 5.18
N MET A 37 14.39 51.19 5.86
CA MET A 37 14.82 50.96 7.26
C MET A 37 13.61 51.16 8.19
N GLY A 38 13.50 50.39 9.26
CA GLY A 38 12.31 50.31 10.10
C GLY A 38 11.08 49.72 9.38
N GLY A 39 11.30 49.23 8.17
CA GLY A 39 10.22 48.75 7.31
C GLY A 39 9.70 47.37 7.76
N ARG A 40 8.39 47.17 7.66
CA ARG A 40 7.76 45.89 8.03
C ARG A 40 6.76 45.48 6.94
N VAL A 41 6.83 44.22 6.51
CA VAL A 41 5.92 43.65 5.52
C VAL A 41 4.59 43.37 6.20
N MET A 42 3.51 43.99 5.76
CA MET A 42 2.18 43.82 6.27
C MET A 42 1.40 42.73 5.55
N ASP A 43 1.52 42.68 4.22
CA ASP A 43 0.77 41.75 3.37
C ASP A 43 1.47 41.55 2.01
N THR A 44 1.06 40.52 1.30
CA THR A 44 1.48 40.24 -0.08
C THR A 44 0.25 40.08 -0.97
N CYS A 45 0.35 40.56 -2.22
CA CYS A 45 -0.71 40.46 -3.20
C CYS A 45 -0.32 39.58 -4.38
N GLY A 46 -1.24 38.76 -4.87
CA GLY A 46 -1.08 37.89 -6.03
C GLY A 46 -1.85 36.57 -5.88
N ARG A 47 -2.32 36.00 -7.00
CA ARG A 47 -3.12 34.75 -6.98
C ARG A 47 -2.30 33.49 -7.30
N LYS A 48 -1.43 33.55 -8.33
CA LYS A 48 -0.58 32.44 -8.78
C LYS A 48 0.89 32.60 -8.38
N GLY A 49 1.22 33.70 -7.70
CA GLY A 49 2.54 34.10 -7.23
C GLY A 49 2.44 35.54 -6.70
N ILE A 50 3.49 35.99 -6.04
CA ILE A 50 3.57 37.38 -5.54
C ILE A 50 3.62 38.33 -6.73
N ARG A 51 2.91 39.45 -6.65
CA ARG A 51 2.95 40.55 -7.60
C ARG A 51 3.39 41.84 -6.93
N SER A 52 3.01 42.03 -5.67
CA SER A 52 3.42 43.17 -4.90
C SER A 52 3.44 42.87 -3.40
N ILE A 53 4.19 43.66 -2.66
CA ILE A 53 4.39 43.58 -1.22
C ILE A 53 3.92 44.89 -0.60
N LYS A 54 3.06 44.81 0.39
CA LYS A 54 2.54 45.99 1.11
C LYS A 54 3.24 46.15 2.46
N LEU A 55 3.75 47.33 2.74
CA LEU A 55 4.39 47.66 4.01
C LEU A 55 3.38 48.24 5.01
N VAL A 56 3.75 48.23 6.29
CA VAL A 56 2.94 48.79 7.39
C VAL A 56 2.73 50.30 7.21
N ASP A 57 3.69 51.02 6.67
CA ASP A 57 3.61 52.46 6.36
C ASP A 57 2.75 52.80 5.14
N GLY A 58 2.13 51.78 4.52
CA GLY A 58 1.23 51.95 3.37
C GLY A 58 1.90 51.88 2.01
N ARG A 59 3.24 51.88 1.90
CA ARG A 59 3.93 51.72 0.63
C ARG A 59 3.66 50.32 0.04
N THR A 60 3.60 50.27 -1.30
CA THR A 60 3.48 49.04 -2.06
C THR A 60 4.68 48.93 -3.00
N ILE A 61 5.29 47.77 -3.05
CA ILE A 61 6.49 47.47 -3.84
C ILE A 61 6.15 46.32 -4.77
N ASP A 62 6.36 46.53 -6.07
CA ASP A 62 6.17 45.46 -7.06
C ASP A 62 7.36 44.49 -7.01
N ALA A 63 7.05 43.21 -6.83
CA ALA A 63 8.02 42.12 -6.80
C ALA A 63 7.32 40.81 -7.08
N ASP A 64 8.00 39.89 -7.71
CA ASP A 64 7.55 38.51 -7.97
C ASP A 64 8.08 37.49 -6.94
N CYS A 65 9.06 37.90 -6.14
CA CYS A 65 9.66 37.09 -5.09
C CYS A 65 9.90 37.91 -3.83
N LEU A 66 9.64 37.32 -2.67
CA LEU A 66 9.99 37.85 -1.35
C LEU A 66 10.97 36.91 -0.66
N ALA A 67 12.25 37.29 -0.60
CA ALA A 67 13.27 36.58 0.17
C ALA A 67 13.26 37.07 1.61
N VAL A 68 13.17 36.18 2.57
CA VAL A 68 13.12 36.48 4.00
C VAL A 68 14.40 36.01 4.69
N SER A 69 15.02 36.90 5.49
CA SER A 69 16.15 36.59 6.32
C SER A 69 15.74 36.77 7.79
N GLY A 70 15.18 35.74 8.38
CA GLY A 70 14.58 35.76 9.73
C GLY A 70 15.56 35.51 10.88
N GLY A 71 16.88 35.50 10.61
CA GLY A 71 17.90 35.20 11.62
C GLY A 71 18.20 33.71 11.78
N TRP A 72 18.94 33.37 12.83
CA TRP A 72 19.39 32.02 13.13
C TRP A 72 18.89 31.57 14.50
N ASN A 73 18.51 30.30 14.60
CA ASN A 73 18.16 29.68 15.87
C ASN A 73 19.08 28.46 16.11
N PRO A 74 19.83 28.41 17.22
CA PRO A 74 20.67 27.27 17.55
C PRO A 74 19.89 25.96 17.60
N ASN A 75 20.47 24.89 17.06
CA ASN A 75 19.85 23.57 17.08
C ASN A 75 20.21 22.83 18.37
N VAL A 76 19.39 22.98 19.39
CA VAL A 76 19.61 22.42 20.74
C VAL A 76 18.94 21.06 20.96
N HIS A 77 18.37 20.43 19.93
CA HIS A 77 17.55 19.23 20.08
C HIS A 77 18.32 18.04 20.66
N LEU A 78 19.56 17.83 20.22
CA LEU A 78 20.38 16.71 20.70
C LEU A 78 20.76 16.84 22.17
N THR A 79 20.86 18.06 22.71
CA THR A 79 21.24 18.30 24.10
C THR A 79 20.11 18.00 25.10
N GLY A 80 18.87 17.89 24.61
CA GLY A 80 17.70 17.61 25.45
C GLY A 80 17.47 16.12 25.80
N HIS A 81 18.29 15.18 25.29
CA HIS A 81 18.07 13.74 25.45
C HIS A 81 18.02 13.25 26.90
N GLN A 82 18.88 13.78 27.77
CA GLN A 82 18.96 13.41 29.17
C GLN A 82 18.34 14.47 30.08
N ARG A 83 17.27 15.12 29.62
CA ARG A 83 16.56 16.20 30.30
C ARG A 83 17.36 17.50 30.42
N GLY A 84 18.43 17.68 29.65
CA GLY A 84 19.15 18.94 29.54
C GLY A 84 18.18 20.05 29.12
N ARG A 85 18.23 21.19 29.84
CA ARG A 85 17.39 22.35 29.51
C ARG A 85 18.25 23.38 28.80
N PRO A 86 17.83 23.89 27.64
CA PRO A 86 18.54 24.98 26.99
C PRO A 86 18.44 26.24 27.82
N ALA A 87 19.52 27.04 27.77
CA ALA A 87 19.63 28.34 28.42
C ALA A 87 19.34 29.47 27.44
N TRP A 88 18.68 30.52 27.93
CA TRP A 88 18.39 31.71 27.12
C TRP A 88 19.59 32.62 27.03
N ARG A 89 19.90 33.10 25.83
CA ARG A 89 20.93 34.11 25.54
C ARG A 89 20.24 35.36 24.95
N GLU A 90 20.23 36.43 25.76
CA GLU A 90 19.56 37.69 25.38
C GLU A 90 20.22 38.35 24.16
N ASP A 91 21.53 38.31 24.08
CA ASP A 91 22.31 38.87 22.94
C ASP A 91 22.09 38.15 21.63
N LEU A 92 21.60 36.91 21.68
CA LEU A 92 21.26 36.10 20.51
C LEU A 92 19.74 36.01 20.27
N ALA A 93 18.93 36.45 21.21
CA ALA A 93 17.49 36.25 21.25
C ALA A 93 17.11 34.78 20.95
N ALA A 94 17.84 33.84 21.54
CA ALA A 94 17.72 32.41 21.26
C ALA A 94 18.09 31.54 22.46
N PHE A 95 17.63 30.30 22.44
CA PHE A 95 18.08 29.28 23.36
C PHE A 95 19.37 28.61 22.83
N VAL A 96 20.36 28.42 23.70
CA VAL A 96 21.58 27.67 23.47
C VAL A 96 21.61 26.44 24.38
N PRO A 97 22.51 25.47 24.19
CA PRO A 97 22.69 24.37 25.13
C PRO A 97 22.94 24.88 26.55
N GLY A 98 22.31 24.25 27.53
CA GLY A 98 22.55 24.53 28.94
C GLY A 98 23.84 23.86 29.44
N GLU A 99 24.17 24.05 30.73
CA GLU A 99 25.34 23.45 31.35
C GLU A 99 25.22 21.92 31.52
N ASP A 100 24.00 21.40 31.67
CA ASP A 100 23.74 19.98 31.89
C ASP A 100 23.73 19.22 30.57
N LEU A 101 24.90 19.02 29.96
CA LEU A 101 25.03 18.20 28.76
C LEU A 101 25.20 16.72 29.12
N PRO A 102 24.72 15.80 28.22
CA PRO A 102 25.01 14.38 28.36
C PRO A 102 26.51 14.10 28.49
N ALA A 103 26.89 13.12 29.30
CA ALA A 103 28.29 12.74 29.48
C ALA A 103 28.98 12.41 28.14
N GLY A 104 30.15 12.99 27.91
CA GLY A 104 30.89 12.84 26.65
C GLY A 104 30.36 13.69 25.48
N MET A 105 29.40 14.57 25.71
CA MET A 105 28.91 15.51 24.71
C MET A 105 29.53 16.89 24.90
N ALA A 106 29.97 17.49 23.79
CA ALA A 106 30.32 18.91 23.71
C ALA A 106 29.59 19.54 22.54
N VAL A 107 29.30 20.82 22.63
CA VAL A 107 28.64 21.58 21.57
C VAL A 107 29.50 22.75 21.17
N ALA A 108 29.62 23.01 19.88
CA ALA A 108 30.42 24.12 19.34
C ALA A 108 29.73 24.71 18.09
N GLY A 109 30.15 25.92 17.73
CA GLY A 109 29.66 26.61 16.55
C GLY A 109 28.25 27.15 16.70
N ALA A 110 27.50 27.25 15.60
CA ALA A 110 26.17 27.86 15.59
C ALA A 110 25.19 27.18 16.56
N ALA A 111 25.32 25.89 16.82
CA ALA A 111 24.53 25.18 17.82
C ALA A 111 24.78 25.67 19.25
N ASN A 112 25.97 26.22 19.54
CA ASN A 112 26.35 26.83 20.81
C ASN A 112 26.18 28.37 20.80
N GLY A 113 25.67 28.94 19.71
CA GLY A 113 25.48 30.38 19.57
C GLY A 113 26.65 31.14 18.94
N ALA A 114 27.72 30.46 18.49
CA ALA A 114 28.80 31.08 17.73
C ALA A 114 28.36 31.20 16.24
N LEU A 115 27.74 32.33 15.90
CA LEU A 115 27.03 32.48 14.61
C LEU A 115 27.96 32.96 13.48
N THR A 116 29.17 33.43 13.75
CA THR A 116 30.16 33.79 12.72
C THR A 116 31.06 32.61 12.38
N LEU A 117 31.56 32.57 11.14
CA LEU A 117 32.48 31.49 10.73
C LEU A 117 33.75 31.47 11.58
N ALA A 118 34.34 32.63 11.87
CA ALA A 118 35.54 32.74 12.71
C ALA A 118 35.31 32.19 14.11
N ALA A 119 34.18 32.57 14.77
CA ALA A 119 33.84 32.07 16.09
C ALA A 119 33.54 30.55 16.08
N ALA A 120 32.82 30.05 15.08
CA ALA A 120 32.53 28.63 14.96
C ALA A 120 33.78 27.77 14.77
N LEU A 121 34.75 28.23 13.98
CA LEU A 121 36.03 27.53 13.80
C LEU A 121 36.84 27.50 15.09
N SER A 122 36.89 28.65 15.81
CA SER A 122 37.62 28.75 17.10
C SER A 122 36.99 27.83 18.15
N GLU A 123 35.68 27.86 18.34
CA GLU A 123 34.99 26.98 19.28
C GLU A 123 35.14 25.49 18.92
N GLY A 124 35.00 25.13 17.63
CA GLY A 124 35.16 23.76 17.17
C GLY A 124 36.54 23.20 17.50
N ARG A 125 37.60 24.02 17.31
CA ARG A 125 38.94 23.66 17.69
C ARG A 125 39.07 23.47 19.20
N ALA A 126 38.63 24.43 19.99
CA ALA A 126 38.72 24.36 21.46
C ALA A 126 37.96 23.13 22.02
N ALA A 127 36.79 22.84 21.50
CA ALA A 127 36.01 21.65 21.88
C ALA A 127 36.75 20.34 21.53
N SER A 128 37.36 20.29 20.34
CA SER A 128 38.13 19.12 19.91
C SER A 128 39.41 18.91 20.75
N GLU A 129 40.13 19.97 21.03
CA GLU A 129 41.33 19.92 21.89
C GLU A 129 40.99 19.46 23.31
N LYS A 130 39.89 19.97 23.87
CA LYS A 130 39.37 19.50 25.16
C LYS A 130 39.02 18.02 25.12
N ALA A 131 38.31 17.57 24.12
CA ALA A 131 37.92 16.15 23.99
C ALA A 131 39.13 15.23 23.86
N LEU A 132 40.18 15.63 23.14
CA LEU A 132 41.41 14.88 23.02
C LEU A 132 42.14 14.80 24.38
N ASN A 133 42.23 15.91 25.09
CA ASN A 133 42.84 15.95 26.43
C ASN A 133 42.07 15.05 27.42
N ASP A 134 40.74 15.08 27.39
CA ASP A 134 39.88 14.23 28.24
C ASP A 134 40.11 12.72 27.94
N LEU A 135 40.52 12.39 26.73
CA LEU A 135 40.88 11.03 26.31
C LEU A 135 42.35 10.69 26.54
N GLY A 136 43.16 11.60 27.11
CA GLY A 136 44.60 11.43 27.33
C GLY A 136 45.44 11.51 26.05
N ILE A 137 44.89 12.10 24.99
CA ILE A 137 45.57 12.27 23.70
C ILE A 137 46.04 13.72 23.59
N SER A 138 47.33 13.94 23.40
CA SER A 138 47.87 15.29 23.17
C SER A 138 47.45 15.80 21.78
N PRO A 139 46.80 16.98 21.70
CA PRO A 139 46.42 17.54 20.40
C PRO A 139 47.65 17.85 19.55
N ASN A 140 47.68 17.47 18.29
CA ASN A 140 48.68 17.91 17.34
C ASN A 140 48.42 19.37 16.95
N GLY A 141 49.33 20.28 17.30
CA GLY A 141 49.25 21.70 17.00
C GLY A 141 49.38 22.00 15.50
N GLY A 142 48.33 21.81 14.73
CA GLY A 142 48.27 22.27 13.34
C GLY A 142 47.85 23.74 13.25
N ASP A 143 48.11 24.38 12.12
CA ASP A 143 47.65 25.75 11.83
C ASP A 143 46.14 25.85 11.88
N MET A 144 45.63 26.86 12.58
CA MET A 144 44.18 27.12 12.63
C MET A 144 43.71 27.72 11.31
N VAL A 145 42.67 27.10 10.73
CA VAL A 145 41.95 27.73 9.62
C VAL A 145 41.32 29.03 10.13
N LYS A 146 41.65 30.15 9.48
CA LYS A 146 41.18 31.48 9.85
C LYS A 146 40.08 31.92 8.90
N ALA A 147 39.10 32.63 9.40
CA ALA A 147 38.10 33.34 8.63
C ALA A 147 38.06 34.80 9.10
N GLU A 148 37.58 35.68 8.24
CA GLU A 148 37.32 37.08 8.60
C GLU A 148 36.23 37.12 9.68
N ASP A 149 36.39 38.03 10.64
CA ASP A 149 35.39 38.27 11.66
C ASP A 149 34.23 39.09 11.05
N GLU A 150 33.01 38.64 11.31
CA GLU A 150 31.78 39.26 10.77
C GLU A 150 30.91 39.75 11.94
N ALA A 151 30.26 40.88 11.78
CA ALA A 151 29.26 41.34 12.75
C ALA A 151 28.01 40.46 12.69
N ALA A 152 27.61 39.92 13.85
CA ALA A 152 26.40 39.08 13.98
C ALA A 152 25.38 39.74 14.93
N ASP A 153 25.04 41.01 14.65
CA ASP A 153 24.05 41.73 15.47
C ASP A 153 22.64 41.19 15.22
N ILE A 154 22.02 40.74 16.28
CA ILE A 154 20.63 40.22 16.25
C ILE A 154 19.73 41.21 16.99
N THR A 155 18.64 41.59 16.32
CA THR A 155 17.54 42.37 16.92
C THR A 155 16.28 41.52 16.83
N ALA A 156 15.70 41.18 17.97
CA ALA A 156 14.51 40.37 18.02
C ALA A 156 13.30 41.06 17.36
N PHE A 157 12.66 40.36 16.43
CA PHE A 157 11.41 40.81 15.82
C PHE A 157 10.55 39.59 15.48
N TRP A 158 9.53 39.32 16.27
CA TRP A 158 8.84 38.05 16.26
C TRP A 158 7.68 37.96 15.26
N HIS A 159 6.86 39.04 15.15
CA HIS A 159 5.77 39.09 14.19
C HIS A 159 5.29 40.53 13.95
N VAL A 160 4.57 40.71 12.86
CA VAL A 160 3.95 42.00 12.49
C VAL A 160 2.55 42.06 13.08
N GLY A 161 2.42 42.69 14.25
CA GLY A 161 1.13 42.73 14.99
C GLY A 161 0.00 43.46 14.26
N GLU A 162 0.34 44.42 13.39
CA GLU A 162 -0.61 45.18 12.58
C GLU A 162 -1.20 44.40 11.41
N SER A 163 -0.54 43.30 11.00
CA SER A 163 -1.00 42.49 9.88
C SER A 163 -2.27 41.69 10.27
N LYS A 164 -3.27 41.79 9.39
CA LYS A 164 -4.49 40.95 9.46
C LYS A 164 -4.35 39.67 8.66
N ALA A 165 -3.26 39.53 7.92
CA ALA A 165 -2.94 38.30 7.17
C ALA A 165 -2.71 37.12 8.10
N ARG A 166 -2.74 35.93 7.53
CA ARG A 166 -2.49 34.70 8.29
C ARG A 166 -1.00 34.57 8.56
N ALA A 167 -0.60 34.67 9.84
CA ALA A 167 0.79 34.52 10.28
C ALA A 167 1.06 33.06 10.62
N TRP A 168 1.63 32.33 9.69
CA TRP A 168 2.03 30.93 9.84
C TRP A 168 3.25 30.80 10.75
N LEU A 169 3.19 29.92 11.72
CA LEU A 169 4.29 29.58 12.64
C LEU A 169 4.85 28.20 12.32
N ASP A 170 3.99 27.19 12.29
CA ASP A 170 4.34 25.82 11.95
C ASP A 170 3.67 25.44 10.63
N GLN A 171 4.48 25.33 9.58
CA GLN A 171 4.00 25.01 8.24
C GLN A 171 3.76 23.50 8.03
N GLN A 172 4.24 22.64 8.94
CA GLN A 172 4.00 21.19 8.87
C GLN A 172 2.65 20.81 9.48
N ASN A 173 2.21 21.57 10.50
CA ASN A 173 0.95 21.32 11.20
C ASN A 173 -0.05 22.48 11.06
N ASP A 174 0.18 23.40 10.13
CA ASP A 174 -0.71 24.54 9.84
C ASP A 174 -1.05 25.42 11.06
N VAL A 175 -0.12 25.56 12.02
CA VAL A 175 -0.35 26.38 13.23
C VAL A 175 -0.02 27.84 12.95
N THR A 176 -0.91 28.74 13.34
CA THR A 176 -0.79 30.18 13.16
C THR A 176 -0.67 30.94 14.49
N ALA A 177 -0.30 32.21 14.43
CA ALA A 177 -0.31 33.10 15.60
C ALA A 177 -1.70 33.20 16.25
N LYS A 178 -2.79 33.06 15.46
CA LYS A 178 -4.17 33.04 16.00
C LYS A 178 -4.44 31.81 16.85
N ASP A 179 -3.86 30.66 16.51
CA ASP A 179 -4.05 29.42 17.27
C ASP A 179 -3.35 29.49 18.62
N VAL A 180 -2.16 30.11 18.70
CA VAL A 180 -1.48 30.39 19.96
C VAL A 180 -2.31 31.33 20.84
N LYS A 181 -2.84 32.43 20.26
CA LYS A 181 -3.70 33.37 20.98
C LYS A 181 -5.04 32.73 21.42
N LEU A 182 -5.59 31.82 20.62
CA LEU A 182 -6.77 31.05 20.96
C LEU A 182 -6.48 30.11 22.14
N ALA A 183 -5.41 29.34 22.06
CA ALA A 183 -4.99 28.44 23.13
C ALA A 183 -4.84 29.19 24.48
N HIS A 184 -4.19 30.36 24.46
CA HIS A 184 -4.07 31.21 25.65
C HIS A 184 -5.44 31.65 26.22
N ARG A 185 -6.38 32.09 25.36
CA ARG A 185 -7.75 32.45 25.78
C ARG A 185 -8.49 31.27 26.40
N GLU A 186 -8.25 30.07 25.94
CA GLU A 186 -8.80 28.81 26.47
C GLU A 186 -8.01 28.27 27.67
N SER A 187 -7.15 29.10 28.27
CA SER A 187 -6.38 28.83 29.49
C SER A 187 -5.20 27.85 29.34
N TYR A 188 -4.78 27.54 28.13
CA TYR A 188 -3.54 26.79 27.91
C TYR A 188 -2.31 27.71 28.00
N ARG A 189 -1.82 27.91 29.22
CA ARG A 189 -0.74 28.87 29.53
C ARG A 189 0.65 28.22 29.54
N SER A 190 0.75 26.91 29.64
CA SER A 190 2.00 26.17 29.56
C SER A 190 2.34 25.86 28.10
N VAL A 191 3.60 26.02 27.71
CA VAL A 191 4.08 25.73 26.35
C VAL A 191 3.91 24.26 25.98
N GLU A 192 4.00 23.35 26.96
CA GLU A 192 3.76 21.92 26.75
C GLU A 192 2.27 21.60 26.48
N HIS A 193 1.36 22.35 27.09
CA HIS A 193 -0.07 22.23 26.80
C HIS A 193 -0.43 22.89 25.48
N LEU A 194 0.13 24.09 25.19
CA LEU A 194 0.03 24.75 23.89
C LEU A 194 0.44 23.81 22.77
N LYS A 195 1.61 23.17 22.91
CA LYS A 195 2.12 22.18 21.95
C LYS A 195 1.12 21.07 21.67
N ARG A 196 0.51 20.49 22.71
CA ARG A 196 -0.46 19.37 22.56
C ARG A 196 -1.80 19.82 22.00
N TYR A 197 -2.23 21.02 22.35
CA TYR A 197 -3.51 21.56 21.90
C TYR A 197 -3.46 21.94 20.41
N THR A 198 -2.36 22.56 19.97
CA THR A 198 -2.20 23.08 18.60
C THR A 198 -1.40 22.15 17.67
N THR A 199 -0.78 21.11 18.19
CA THR A 199 0.24 20.28 17.48
C THR A 199 1.51 21.03 17.11
N LEU A 200 1.72 22.25 17.61
CA LEU A 200 2.89 23.06 17.36
C LEU A 200 4.20 22.31 17.67
N GLY A 201 5.10 22.22 16.70
CA GLY A 201 6.41 21.58 16.87
C GLY A 201 6.34 20.07 17.13
N MET A 202 5.24 19.41 16.80
CA MET A 202 5.09 17.96 16.92
C MET A 202 5.46 17.20 15.64
N ALA A 203 5.69 17.88 14.55
CA ALA A 203 6.12 17.29 13.29
C ALA A 203 7.61 16.89 13.32
N THR A 204 8.11 16.38 12.19
CA THR A 204 9.46 15.78 12.09
C THR A 204 10.60 16.75 12.37
N ASP A 205 10.39 18.06 12.20
CA ASP A 205 11.37 19.09 12.57
C ASP A 205 11.41 19.36 14.07
N GLN A 206 10.46 18.86 14.84
CA GLN A 206 10.32 19.07 16.28
C GLN A 206 10.41 20.55 16.71
N GLY A 207 9.81 21.42 15.89
CA GLY A 207 9.70 22.85 16.17
C GLY A 207 10.97 23.68 15.91
N LYS A 208 11.93 23.17 15.15
CA LYS A 208 13.17 23.93 14.81
C LYS A 208 12.86 25.27 14.14
N THR A 209 11.83 25.31 13.29
CA THR A 209 11.42 26.53 12.57
C THR A 209 10.31 27.31 13.28
N ALA A 210 9.52 26.65 14.12
CA ALA A 210 8.27 27.19 14.67
C ALA A 210 8.34 27.63 16.13
N ASN A 211 9.10 26.90 16.98
CA ASN A 211 9.00 27.06 18.42
C ASN A 211 9.33 28.49 18.90
N MET A 212 10.38 29.10 18.43
CA MET A 212 10.80 30.41 18.90
C MET A 212 9.75 31.50 18.68
N LEU A 213 9.15 31.54 17.48
CA LEU A 213 8.07 32.49 17.18
C LEU A 213 6.85 32.25 18.07
N ALA A 214 6.49 31.00 18.28
CA ALA A 214 5.33 30.67 19.10
C ALA A 214 5.55 30.95 20.59
N LEU A 215 6.78 30.69 21.11
CA LEU A 215 7.16 31.01 22.48
C LEU A 215 7.12 32.54 22.73
N ALA A 216 7.62 33.33 21.77
CA ALA A 216 7.60 34.79 21.86
C ALA A 216 6.15 35.33 21.87
N ILE A 217 5.25 34.81 21.01
CA ILE A 217 3.84 35.19 21.02
C ILE A 217 3.14 34.74 22.31
N MET A 218 3.47 33.58 22.84
CA MET A 218 2.91 33.10 24.12
C MET A 218 3.42 33.95 25.29
N ALA A 219 4.69 34.34 25.27
CA ALA A 219 5.27 35.27 26.27
C ALA A 219 4.52 36.60 26.26
N GLU A 220 4.30 37.18 25.07
CA GLU A 220 3.48 38.40 24.92
C GLU A 220 2.06 38.21 25.50
N CYS A 221 1.39 37.11 25.15
CA CYS A 221 0.04 36.82 25.65
C CYS A 221 -0.03 36.66 27.17
N THR A 222 1.01 36.10 27.78
CA THR A 222 1.05 35.85 29.25
C THR A 222 1.65 36.98 30.06
N GLY A 223 2.25 37.99 29.40
CA GLY A 223 2.98 39.07 30.08
C GLY A 223 4.30 38.61 30.73
N LYS A 224 4.89 37.50 30.26
CA LYS A 224 6.14 36.92 30.74
C LYS A 224 7.27 37.19 29.76
N THR A 225 8.50 37.05 30.22
CA THR A 225 9.65 36.93 29.33
C THR A 225 9.69 35.58 28.64
N ILE A 226 10.45 35.45 27.53
CA ILE A 226 10.61 34.16 26.81
C ILE A 226 11.22 33.08 27.73
N PRO A 227 12.31 33.35 28.50
CA PRO A 227 12.85 32.37 29.43
C PRO A 227 11.86 31.93 30.51
N GLU A 228 11.02 32.83 31.05
CA GLU A 228 9.99 32.46 32.00
C GLU A 228 8.84 31.67 31.39
N THR A 229 8.54 31.88 30.12
CA THR A 229 7.60 31.09 29.35
C THR A 229 8.12 29.67 29.12
N GLY A 230 9.44 29.53 29.00
CA GLY A 230 10.14 28.27 28.85
C GLY A 230 10.13 27.73 27.44
N THR A 231 10.61 26.51 27.29
CA THR A 231 10.65 25.81 26.00
C THR A 231 10.08 24.40 26.13
N THR A 232 9.74 23.81 24.99
CA THR A 232 9.19 22.45 24.93
C THR A 232 10.31 21.41 24.94
N ILE A 233 9.98 20.17 25.34
CA ILE A 233 10.88 19.02 25.23
C ILE A 233 10.83 18.47 23.80
N PHE A 234 12.00 18.21 23.25
CA PHE A 234 12.15 17.63 21.91
C PHE A 234 12.20 16.11 21.98
N ARG A 235 11.67 15.45 20.94
CA ARG A 235 11.64 13.99 20.82
C ARG A 235 12.31 13.56 19.53
N PRO A 236 13.13 12.49 19.53
CA PRO A 236 13.66 11.93 18.29
C PRO A 236 12.51 11.34 17.43
N PRO A 237 12.66 11.31 16.09
CA PRO A 237 13.77 11.88 15.32
C PRO A 237 13.67 13.41 15.22
N TYR A 238 14.82 14.11 15.31
CA TYR A 238 14.85 15.59 15.20
C TYR A 238 15.01 16.10 13.76
N THR A 239 15.29 15.21 12.86
CA THR A 239 15.34 15.44 11.40
C THR A 239 14.58 14.36 10.70
N PRO A 240 13.92 14.65 9.57
CA PRO A 240 13.30 13.62 8.76
C PRO A 240 14.32 12.54 8.40
N ILE A 241 13.98 11.29 8.69
CA ILE A 241 14.81 10.13 8.37
C ILE A 241 14.09 9.39 7.24
N ALA A 242 14.77 9.18 6.12
CA ALA A 242 14.25 8.37 5.04
C ALA A 242 14.03 6.93 5.52
N MET A 243 12.88 6.34 5.21
CA MET A 243 12.58 4.94 5.56
C MET A 243 13.66 3.98 5.07
N GLY A 244 14.30 4.29 3.93
CA GLY A 244 15.43 3.50 3.42
C GLY A 244 16.65 3.48 4.34
N ALA A 245 16.86 4.52 5.17
CA ALA A 245 17.95 4.52 6.18
C ALA A 245 17.62 3.59 7.36
N LEU A 246 16.33 3.53 7.77
CA LEU A 246 15.86 2.61 8.80
C LEU A 246 15.79 1.17 8.31
N ALA A 247 15.50 0.98 7.03
CA ALA A 247 15.42 -0.35 6.42
C ALA A 247 16.76 -1.10 6.44
N GLY A 248 17.90 -0.39 6.48
CA GLY A 248 19.21 -1.02 6.52
C GLY A 248 19.43 -1.96 5.34
N ARG A 249 19.59 -3.25 5.63
CA ARG A 249 19.73 -4.32 4.63
C ARG A 249 18.41 -4.80 4.06
N ALA A 250 17.27 -4.51 4.70
CA ALA A 250 15.95 -4.90 4.26
C ALA A 250 15.51 -4.07 3.04
N ARG A 251 16.08 -4.35 1.87
CA ARG A 251 15.79 -3.69 0.58
C ARG A 251 15.41 -4.70 -0.47
N GLY A 252 14.59 -4.33 -1.44
CA GLY A 252 14.14 -5.21 -2.51
C GLY A 252 13.48 -6.47 -1.94
N LYS A 253 13.98 -7.64 -2.32
CA LYS A 253 13.46 -8.94 -1.85
C LYS A 253 13.56 -9.12 -0.33
N ASP A 254 14.53 -8.50 0.34
CA ASP A 254 14.69 -8.60 1.79
C ASP A 254 13.74 -7.66 2.54
N PHE A 255 13.25 -6.60 1.88
CA PHE A 255 12.19 -5.72 2.40
C PHE A 255 10.81 -6.33 2.20
N ARG A 256 10.57 -6.93 1.03
CA ARG A 256 9.33 -7.61 0.69
C ARG A 256 9.65 -9.06 0.32
N PRO A 257 9.69 -9.97 1.30
CA PRO A 257 9.98 -11.37 1.04
C PRO A 257 8.88 -11.98 0.17
N TYR A 258 9.30 -12.83 -0.77
CA TYR A 258 8.39 -13.61 -1.59
C TYR A 258 8.35 -15.05 -1.09
N ARG A 259 7.17 -15.66 -1.20
CA ARG A 259 7.00 -17.09 -1.05
C ARG A 259 7.14 -17.72 -2.44
N LEU A 260 7.89 -18.79 -2.52
CA LEU A 260 8.14 -19.52 -3.78
C LEU A 260 7.39 -20.84 -3.74
N THR A 261 6.80 -21.20 -4.88
CA THR A 261 6.18 -22.53 -5.00
C THR A 261 7.26 -23.62 -5.10
N PRO A 262 6.97 -24.88 -4.76
CA PRO A 262 7.94 -25.97 -4.93
C PRO A 262 8.47 -26.14 -6.35
N SER A 263 7.70 -25.80 -7.39
CA SER A 263 8.11 -25.88 -8.79
C SER A 263 8.73 -24.57 -9.34
N HIS A 264 8.96 -23.57 -8.47
CA HIS A 264 9.46 -22.26 -8.89
C HIS A 264 10.78 -22.36 -9.67
N LYS A 265 11.72 -23.19 -9.19
CA LYS A 265 13.00 -23.40 -9.85
C LYS A 265 12.83 -23.94 -11.28
N TRP A 266 11.96 -24.91 -11.47
CA TRP A 266 11.63 -25.41 -12.79
C TRP A 266 11.07 -24.29 -13.69
N ALA A 267 10.18 -23.46 -13.17
CA ALA A 267 9.61 -22.34 -13.93
C ALA A 267 10.69 -21.30 -14.32
N GLU A 268 11.65 -21.01 -13.42
CA GLU A 268 12.82 -20.17 -13.75
C GLU A 268 13.67 -20.78 -14.87
N GLU A 269 13.93 -22.09 -14.82
CA GLU A 269 14.66 -22.82 -15.85
C GLU A 269 13.96 -22.75 -17.22
N GLN A 270 12.62 -22.65 -17.25
CA GLN A 270 11.83 -22.44 -18.46
C GLN A 270 11.73 -20.96 -18.88
N GLY A 271 12.38 -20.05 -18.19
CA GLY A 271 12.33 -18.62 -18.49
C GLY A 271 11.01 -17.94 -18.17
N ALA A 272 10.22 -18.48 -17.25
CA ALA A 272 8.93 -17.91 -16.87
C ALA A 272 9.06 -16.45 -16.40
N VAL A 273 8.10 -15.62 -16.80
CA VAL A 273 7.89 -14.30 -16.21
C VAL A 273 6.98 -14.47 -14.98
N PHE A 274 7.31 -13.77 -13.89
CA PHE A 274 6.61 -13.94 -12.62
C PHE A 274 5.78 -12.74 -12.23
N VAL A 275 4.65 -13.00 -11.58
CA VAL A 275 3.79 -12.00 -10.96
C VAL A 275 3.59 -12.31 -9.47
N THR A 276 3.47 -11.24 -8.67
CA THR A 276 3.15 -11.37 -7.25
C THR A 276 1.65 -11.55 -7.06
N THR A 277 1.25 -12.67 -6.44
CA THR A 277 -0.14 -12.94 -6.03
C THR A 277 -0.18 -13.15 -4.52
N GLY A 278 -0.71 -12.17 -3.79
CA GLY A 278 -0.51 -12.12 -2.33
C GLY A 278 0.98 -11.97 -2.01
N MET A 279 1.53 -12.93 -1.27
CA MET A 279 2.97 -13.00 -0.99
C MET A 279 3.73 -13.97 -1.90
N TRP A 280 3.06 -14.63 -2.83
CA TRP A 280 3.64 -15.64 -3.69
C TRP A 280 4.11 -15.07 -5.02
N LEU A 281 5.24 -15.58 -5.54
CA LEU A 281 5.59 -15.46 -6.94
C LEU A 281 4.96 -16.61 -7.71
N ARG A 282 4.18 -16.28 -8.74
CA ARG A 282 3.58 -17.25 -9.66
C ARG A 282 4.07 -16.98 -11.09
N ALA A 283 4.25 -18.05 -11.86
CA ALA A 283 4.49 -17.89 -13.29
C ALA A 283 3.29 -17.18 -13.93
N GLN A 284 3.56 -16.08 -14.62
CA GLN A 284 2.57 -15.26 -15.32
C GLN A 284 2.35 -15.77 -16.73
N TRP A 285 3.44 -16.00 -17.46
CA TRP A 285 3.50 -16.70 -18.74
C TRP A 285 4.89 -17.29 -18.96
N PHE A 286 5.04 -18.15 -19.98
CA PHE A 286 6.29 -18.80 -20.37
C PHE A 286 6.67 -18.37 -21.78
N PRO A 287 7.58 -17.38 -21.98
CA PRO A 287 7.95 -16.88 -23.29
C PRO A 287 8.77 -17.89 -24.08
N ARG A 288 8.68 -17.83 -25.43
CA ARG A 288 9.57 -18.52 -26.34
C ARG A 288 10.50 -17.52 -27.04
N PRO A 289 11.68 -17.95 -27.53
CA PRO A 289 12.67 -17.06 -28.15
C PRO A 289 12.19 -16.29 -29.37
N ASP A 290 11.21 -16.82 -30.09
CA ASP A 290 10.59 -16.25 -31.30
C ASP A 290 9.40 -15.33 -31.00
N GLU A 291 8.94 -15.27 -29.77
CA GLU A 291 7.84 -14.41 -29.33
C GLU A 291 8.35 -13.01 -28.97
N THR A 292 7.72 -11.99 -29.54
CA THR A 292 8.14 -10.59 -29.38
C THR A 292 7.28 -9.83 -28.36
N HIS A 293 6.10 -10.37 -28.04
CA HIS A 293 5.14 -9.75 -27.15
C HIS A 293 4.50 -10.79 -26.24
N TRP A 294 4.34 -10.44 -24.96
CA TRP A 294 3.78 -11.34 -23.94
C TRP A 294 2.46 -12.01 -24.33
N ARG A 295 1.66 -11.34 -25.16
CA ARG A 295 0.39 -11.84 -25.64
C ARG A 295 0.51 -13.08 -26.50
N GLU A 296 1.58 -13.17 -27.32
CA GLU A 296 1.85 -14.34 -28.16
C GLU A 296 2.06 -15.60 -27.31
N SER A 297 2.78 -15.45 -26.17
CA SER A 297 2.95 -16.52 -25.20
C SER A 297 1.62 -16.97 -24.60
N VAL A 298 0.81 -16.03 -24.16
CA VAL A 298 -0.49 -16.30 -23.52
C VAL A 298 -1.47 -16.97 -24.51
N ASP A 299 -1.55 -16.46 -25.73
CA ASP A 299 -2.43 -17.01 -26.78
C ASP A 299 -2.02 -18.45 -27.14
N ARG A 300 -0.71 -18.74 -27.23
CA ARG A 300 -0.17 -20.09 -27.42
C ARG A 300 -0.49 -21.01 -26.24
N GLU A 301 -0.33 -20.54 -24.99
CA GLU A 301 -0.64 -21.32 -23.79
C GLU A 301 -2.13 -21.68 -23.73
N VAL A 302 -3.02 -20.74 -24.06
CA VAL A 302 -4.46 -20.99 -24.15
C VAL A 302 -4.79 -22.00 -25.25
N ALA A 303 -4.27 -21.77 -26.47
CA ALA A 303 -4.50 -22.66 -27.62
C ALA A 303 -3.96 -24.08 -27.34
N GLY A 304 -2.77 -24.22 -26.80
CA GLY A 304 -2.18 -25.51 -26.44
C GLY A 304 -3.00 -26.26 -25.37
N THR A 305 -3.47 -25.53 -24.35
CA THR A 305 -4.32 -26.11 -23.29
C THR A 305 -5.67 -26.56 -23.86
N ARG A 306 -6.31 -25.76 -24.71
CA ARG A 306 -7.60 -26.08 -25.36
C ARG A 306 -7.46 -27.20 -26.39
N GLY A 307 -6.39 -27.18 -27.18
CA GLY A 307 -6.15 -28.16 -28.25
C GLY A 307 -5.65 -29.52 -27.75
N SER A 308 -4.93 -29.56 -26.63
CA SER A 308 -4.36 -30.79 -26.08
C SER A 308 -4.37 -30.85 -24.56
N VAL A 309 -3.32 -30.39 -23.91
CA VAL A 309 -3.22 -30.39 -22.45
C VAL A 309 -2.26 -29.31 -21.94
N GLY A 310 -2.65 -28.60 -20.91
CA GLY A 310 -1.81 -27.65 -20.20
C GLY A 310 -1.66 -28.00 -18.71
N VAL A 311 -0.53 -27.57 -18.13
CA VAL A 311 -0.23 -27.73 -16.70
C VAL A 311 0.06 -26.36 -16.11
N CYS A 312 -0.64 -26.02 -15.02
CA CYS A 312 -0.45 -24.78 -14.25
C CYS A 312 -0.18 -25.07 -12.79
N ASP A 313 0.82 -24.41 -12.23
CA ASP A 313 1.05 -24.45 -10.78
C ASP A 313 0.00 -23.61 -10.04
N VAL A 314 -0.87 -24.28 -9.30
CA VAL A 314 -1.91 -23.69 -8.44
C VAL A 314 -1.65 -23.93 -6.96
N THR A 315 -0.39 -24.24 -6.62
CA THR A 315 0.06 -24.50 -5.23
C THR A 315 -0.30 -23.39 -4.27
N THR A 316 -0.42 -22.15 -4.74
CA THR A 316 -0.65 -20.97 -3.90
C THR A 316 -2.07 -20.84 -3.37
N LEU A 317 -3.04 -21.60 -3.90
CA LEU A 317 -4.39 -21.66 -3.36
C LEU A 317 -4.35 -22.08 -1.88
N GLY A 318 -5.12 -21.40 -1.05
CA GLY A 318 -5.26 -21.81 0.34
C GLY A 318 -5.81 -23.25 0.43
N LYS A 319 -5.23 -24.06 1.30
CA LYS A 319 -5.68 -25.42 1.57
C LYS A 319 -5.87 -25.58 3.08
N ILE A 320 -7.07 -25.96 3.47
CA ILE A 320 -7.42 -26.16 4.87
C ILE A 320 -8.00 -27.55 5.01
N ASP A 321 -7.35 -28.38 5.81
CA ASP A 321 -7.89 -29.66 6.24
C ASP A 321 -8.83 -29.43 7.42
N ILE A 322 -10.01 -30.02 7.36
CA ILE A 322 -11.08 -29.88 8.36
C ILE A 322 -11.43 -31.30 8.82
N GLN A 323 -11.20 -31.59 10.07
CA GLN A 323 -11.39 -32.92 10.64
C GLN A 323 -12.20 -32.85 11.94
N GLY A 324 -13.02 -33.85 12.18
CA GLY A 324 -13.84 -33.97 13.38
C GLY A 324 -15.24 -34.47 13.07
N ARG A 325 -15.94 -34.95 14.09
CA ARG A 325 -17.30 -35.52 13.93
C ARG A 325 -18.27 -34.51 13.39
N ASP A 326 -18.10 -33.22 13.75
CA ASP A 326 -18.99 -32.14 13.40
C ASP A 326 -18.49 -31.29 12.21
N ALA A 327 -17.44 -31.76 11.50
CA ALA A 327 -16.86 -31.04 10.36
C ALA A 327 -17.89 -30.69 9.26
N ALA A 328 -18.80 -31.61 8.97
CA ALA A 328 -19.87 -31.39 7.98
C ALA A 328 -20.88 -30.34 8.44
N GLU A 329 -21.23 -30.31 9.72
CA GLU A 329 -22.09 -29.29 10.32
C GLU A 329 -21.42 -27.93 10.32
N PHE A 330 -20.17 -27.87 10.75
CA PHE A 330 -19.37 -26.65 10.72
C PHE A 330 -19.31 -26.02 9.33
N LEU A 331 -19.03 -26.81 8.29
CA LEU A 331 -19.06 -26.36 6.91
C LEU A 331 -20.46 -25.89 6.47
N ASN A 332 -21.53 -26.53 6.94
CA ASN A 332 -22.88 -26.05 6.68
C ASN A 332 -23.18 -24.68 7.28
N LYS A 333 -22.60 -24.36 8.44
CA LYS A 333 -22.77 -23.06 9.10
C LYS A 333 -21.94 -21.97 8.43
N LEU A 334 -20.83 -22.31 7.78
CA LEU A 334 -19.94 -21.36 7.09
C LEU A 334 -20.41 -21.02 5.67
N TYR A 335 -20.79 -22.03 4.88
CA TYR A 335 -21.11 -21.86 3.46
C TYR A 335 -22.60 -21.67 3.22
N VAL A 336 -22.95 -20.93 2.17
CA VAL A 336 -24.35 -20.73 1.76
C VAL A 336 -25.01 -22.00 1.28
N ASN A 337 -24.25 -22.94 0.70
CA ASN A 337 -24.72 -24.22 0.22
C ASN A 337 -24.41 -25.36 1.20
N GLY A 338 -25.05 -26.51 1.03
CA GLY A 338 -24.99 -27.60 2.00
C GLY A 338 -23.82 -28.55 1.79
N PHE A 339 -23.18 -28.99 2.87
CA PHE A 339 -22.08 -29.98 2.88
C PHE A 339 -22.41 -31.26 3.65
N ALA A 340 -23.39 -31.26 4.55
CA ALA A 340 -23.73 -32.42 5.39
C ALA A 340 -24.02 -33.70 4.57
N LYS A 341 -24.64 -33.55 3.40
CA LYS A 341 -24.99 -34.66 2.49
C LYS A 341 -23.99 -34.85 1.34
N LEU A 342 -22.84 -34.21 1.37
CA LEU A 342 -21.79 -34.47 0.38
C LEU A 342 -21.25 -35.88 0.62
N ALA A 343 -21.28 -36.74 -0.39
CA ALA A 343 -20.76 -38.09 -0.26
C ALA A 343 -19.21 -38.08 -0.17
N VAL A 344 -18.63 -39.06 0.52
CA VAL A 344 -17.19 -39.31 0.48
C VAL A 344 -16.75 -39.56 -0.96
N GLY A 345 -15.60 -39.04 -1.36
CA GLY A 345 -15.09 -39.08 -2.73
C GLY A 345 -15.71 -38.01 -3.66
N LYS A 346 -16.42 -37.02 -3.12
CA LYS A 346 -17.02 -35.93 -3.91
C LYS A 346 -16.50 -34.55 -3.48
N VAL A 347 -16.47 -33.66 -4.45
CA VAL A 347 -16.16 -32.25 -4.29
C VAL A 347 -17.43 -31.42 -4.43
N ARG A 348 -17.46 -30.27 -3.81
CA ARG A 348 -18.52 -29.26 -4.02
C ARG A 348 -17.91 -27.87 -4.06
N TYR A 349 -18.28 -27.09 -5.07
CA TYR A 349 -17.99 -25.67 -5.09
C TYR A 349 -18.90 -24.94 -4.08
N GLY A 350 -18.33 -24.04 -3.30
CA GLY A 350 -19.01 -23.30 -2.25
C GLY A 350 -18.74 -21.80 -2.33
N LEU A 351 -19.72 -21.03 -1.86
CA LEU A 351 -19.60 -19.60 -1.64
C LEU A 351 -19.73 -19.31 -0.15
N MET A 352 -18.80 -18.55 0.38
CA MET A 352 -18.78 -18.07 1.77
C MET A 352 -19.16 -16.60 1.79
N LEU A 353 -20.07 -16.22 2.71
CA LEU A 353 -20.45 -14.84 2.94
C LEU A 353 -19.84 -14.32 4.24
N ARG A 354 -19.67 -13.01 4.30
CA ARG A 354 -19.51 -12.28 5.56
C ARG A 354 -20.87 -12.11 6.22
N GLU A 355 -20.87 -11.67 7.47
CA GLU A 355 -22.09 -11.42 8.26
C GLU A 355 -23.02 -10.41 7.58
N ASP A 356 -22.47 -9.47 6.81
CA ASP A 356 -23.23 -8.44 6.07
C ASP A 356 -23.90 -8.95 4.78
N GLY A 357 -23.75 -10.24 4.44
CA GLY A 357 -24.31 -10.86 3.25
C GLY A 357 -23.51 -10.70 1.97
N MET A 358 -22.33 -10.06 2.04
CA MET A 358 -21.42 -9.94 0.91
C MET A 358 -20.51 -11.16 0.78
N ALA A 359 -20.12 -11.48 -0.46
CA ALA A 359 -19.21 -12.57 -0.74
C ALA A 359 -17.84 -12.33 -0.06
N MET A 360 -17.39 -13.32 0.70
CA MET A 360 -16.07 -13.32 1.35
C MET A 360 -15.03 -14.03 0.49
N ASP A 361 -15.35 -15.25 0.09
CA ASP A 361 -14.48 -16.10 -0.73
C ASP A 361 -15.30 -17.21 -1.39
N ASP A 362 -14.73 -17.81 -2.42
CA ASP A 362 -15.24 -19.01 -3.05
C ASP A 362 -14.17 -20.10 -3.09
N GLY A 363 -14.57 -21.32 -3.33
CA GLY A 363 -13.63 -22.41 -3.46
C GLY A 363 -14.30 -23.77 -3.55
N THR A 364 -13.48 -24.80 -3.62
CA THR A 364 -13.96 -26.17 -3.64
C THR A 364 -13.67 -26.86 -2.31
N THR A 365 -14.62 -27.69 -1.86
CA THR A 365 -14.46 -28.52 -0.66
C THR A 365 -14.67 -29.97 -1.04
N ALA A 366 -13.66 -30.78 -0.83
CA ALA A 366 -13.66 -32.21 -1.08
C ALA A 366 -13.89 -32.97 0.24
N ARG A 367 -14.72 -34.02 0.22
CA ARG A 367 -14.88 -34.94 1.33
C ARG A 367 -14.04 -36.20 1.09
N LEU A 368 -12.88 -36.27 1.74
CA LEU A 368 -11.93 -37.41 1.61
C LEU A 368 -12.28 -38.61 2.51
N GLY A 369 -12.95 -38.33 3.63
CA GLY A 369 -13.38 -39.34 4.59
C GLY A 369 -14.68 -38.95 5.28
N GLU A 370 -15.24 -39.82 6.12
CA GLU A 370 -16.48 -39.55 6.84
C GLU A 370 -16.41 -38.23 7.63
N HIS A 371 -15.28 -38.01 8.30
CA HIS A 371 -15.02 -36.84 9.15
C HIS A 371 -13.81 -36.02 8.69
N HIS A 372 -13.44 -36.12 7.39
CA HIS A 372 -12.29 -35.42 6.82
C HIS A 372 -12.67 -34.72 5.54
N PHE A 373 -12.50 -33.38 5.54
CA PHE A 373 -12.69 -32.51 4.39
C PHE A 373 -11.42 -31.73 4.10
N VAL A 374 -11.22 -31.39 2.85
CA VAL A 374 -10.17 -30.47 2.38
C VAL A 374 -10.85 -29.39 1.57
N MET A 375 -10.70 -28.14 2.00
CA MET A 375 -11.20 -26.99 1.26
C MET A 375 -10.07 -26.18 0.65
N THR A 376 -10.36 -25.56 -0.49
CA THR A 376 -9.50 -24.56 -1.12
C THR A 376 -10.10 -23.17 -0.96
N THR A 377 -9.23 -22.14 -0.94
CA THR A 377 -9.59 -20.73 -0.95
C THR A 377 -8.82 -20.02 -2.05
N THR A 378 -9.22 -18.81 -2.41
CA THR A 378 -8.36 -17.97 -3.23
C THR A 378 -7.02 -17.73 -2.53
N THR A 379 -5.94 -17.53 -3.32
CA THR A 379 -4.58 -17.34 -2.77
C THR A 379 -4.52 -16.18 -1.76
N ALA A 380 -5.14 -15.06 -2.07
CA ALA A 380 -5.12 -13.86 -1.22
C ALA A 380 -5.90 -14.06 0.10
N ASN A 381 -6.95 -14.88 0.07
CA ASN A 381 -7.85 -15.10 1.21
C ASN A 381 -7.49 -16.32 2.07
N ALA A 382 -6.41 -17.03 1.78
CA ALA A 382 -6.01 -18.21 2.58
C ALA A 382 -5.90 -17.89 4.08
N GLY A 383 -5.25 -16.80 4.44
CA GLY A 383 -5.13 -16.34 5.82
C GLY A 383 -6.42 -15.76 6.41
N PRO A 384 -7.09 -14.82 5.74
CA PRO A 384 -8.39 -14.27 6.18
C PRO A 384 -9.46 -15.33 6.42
N VAL A 385 -9.64 -16.28 5.49
CA VAL A 385 -10.62 -17.37 5.64
C VAL A 385 -10.26 -18.27 6.81
N PHE A 386 -8.98 -18.67 6.93
CA PHE A 386 -8.54 -19.51 8.06
C PHE A 386 -8.79 -18.83 9.40
N ARG A 387 -8.48 -17.54 9.53
CA ARG A 387 -8.75 -16.77 10.78
C ARG A 387 -10.24 -16.65 11.06
N HIS A 388 -11.07 -16.46 10.03
CA HIS A 388 -12.53 -16.44 10.19
C HIS A 388 -13.05 -17.79 10.69
N MET A 389 -12.58 -18.88 10.10
CA MET A 389 -12.96 -20.24 10.53
C MET A 389 -12.53 -20.53 11.98
N GLU A 390 -11.31 -20.11 12.36
CA GLU A 390 -10.83 -20.26 13.75
C GLU A 390 -11.69 -19.42 14.72
N PHE A 391 -12.06 -18.20 14.35
CA PHE A 391 -12.98 -17.38 15.15
C PHE A 391 -14.35 -18.08 15.31
N CYS A 392 -14.90 -18.62 14.23
CA CYS A 392 -16.18 -19.33 14.27
C CYS A 392 -16.10 -20.58 15.17
N ARG A 393 -15.02 -21.36 15.06
CA ARG A 393 -14.80 -22.55 15.87
C ARG A 393 -14.60 -22.24 17.34
N GLN A 394 -13.81 -21.22 17.66
CA GLN A 394 -13.45 -20.92 19.05
C GLN A 394 -14.47 -20.05 19.79
N CYS A 395 -15.17 -19.18 19.09
CA CYS A 395 -16.04 -18.18 19.69
C CYS A 395 -17.53 -18.39 19.43
N LEU A 396 -17.93 -18.81 18.21
CA LEU A 396 -19.34 -18.96 17.86
C LEU A 396 -19.86 -20.37 18.13
N TRP A 397 -19.05 -21.40 17.86
CA TRP A 397 -19.46 -22.81 17.99
C TRP A 397 -18.36 -23.65 18.67
N PRO A 398 -17.96 -23.28 19.91
CA PRO A 398 -16.90 -23.99 20.63
C PRO A 398 -17.27 -25.43 21.03
N GLU A 399 -18.56 -25.77 20.99
CA GLU A 399 -19.10 -27.10 21.27
C GLU A 399 -18.88 -28.10 20.14
N LEU A 400 -18.59 -27.64 18.92
CA LEU A 400 -18.38 -28.54 17.79
C LEU A 400 -17.01 -29.21 17.82
N ASP A 401 -17.01 -30.54 17.65
CA ASP A 401 -15.80 -31.35 17.53
C ASP A 401 -15.19 -31.16 16.12
N VAL A 402 -14.42 -30.10 15.95
CA VAL A 402 -13.77 -29.74 14.69
C VAL A 402 -12.36 -29.24 14.91
N ASN A 403 -11.43 -29.77 14.12
CA ASN A 403 -10.05 -29.32 14.04
C ASN A 403 -9.75 -28.73 12.66
N LEU A 404 -9.11 -27.57 12.63
CA LEU A 404 -8.74 -26.84 11.43
C LEU A 404 -7.21 -26.83 11.30
N ILE A 405 -6.71 -27.21 10.15
CA ILE A 405 -5.27 -27.27 9.88
C ILE A 405 -5.01 -26.57 8.54
N SER A 406 -4.24 -25.47 8.56
CA SER A 406 -3.75 -24.87 7.32
C SER A 406 -2.66 -25.75 6.73
N THR A 407 -2.94 -26.34 5.58
CA THR A 407 -2.03 -27.24 4.86
C THR A 407 -1.51 -26.63 3.56
N THR A 408 -1.68 -25.31 3.39
CA THR A 408 -1.27 -24.56 2.18
C THR A 408 0.19 -24.85 1.80
N ASP A 409 1.10 -24.81 2.77
CA ASP A 409 2.53 -25.04 2.54
C ASP A 409 2.91 -26.52 2.48
N GLY A 410 2.02 -27.40 2.94
CA GLY A 410 2.26 -28.85 2.98
C GLY A 410 2.04 -29.57 1.65
N TRP A 411 1.34 -28.95 0.71
CA TRP A 411 0.92 -29.55 -0.55
C TRP A 411 1.24 -28.67 -1.75
N ALA A 412 2.03 -29.20 -2.69
CA ALA A 412 2.15 -28.68 -4.06
C ALA A 412 0.95 -29.17 -4.88
N GLN A 413 0.32 -28.29 -5.66
CA GLN A 413 -0.89 -28.60 -6.42
C GLN A 413 -0.79 -28.05 -7.84
N PHE A 414 -1.15 -28.87 -8.83
CA PHE A 414 -1.09 -28.55 -10.23
C PHE A 414 -2.44 -28.78 -10.90
N ALA A 415 -2.90 -27.80 -11.67
CA ALA A 415 -4.05 -27.96 -12.57
C ALA A 415 -3.56 -28.59 -13.87
N VAL A 416 -4.18 -29.68 -14.28
CA VAL A 416 -3.96 -30.37 -15.55
C VAL A 416 -5.25 -30.26 -16.33
N ALA A 417 -5.27 -29.48 -17.41
CA ALA A 417 -6.48 -29.10 -18.13
C ALA A 417 -6.33 -29.33 -19.65
N GLY A 418 -7.40 -29.74 -20.30
CA GLY A 418 -7.47 -29.95 -21.74
C GLY A 418 -7.97 -31.35 -22.10
N PRO A 419 -8.30 -31.60 -23.38
CA PRO A 419 -8.88 -32.88 -23.84
C PRO A 419 -8.02 -34.11 -23.49
N ASN A 420 -6.71 -33.97 -23.45
CA ASN A 420 -5.78 -35.04 -23.11
C ASN A 420 -5.38 -35.11 -21.61
N ALA A 421 -5.94 -34.25 -20.77
CA ALA A 421 -5.59 -34.19 -19.34
C ALA A 421 -5.70 -35.54 -18.62
N ARG A 422 -6.76 -36.30 -18.89
CA ARG A 422 -6.92 -37.66 -18.31
C ARG A 422 -5.88 -38.64 -18.81
N LYS A 423 -5.56 -38.60 -20.13
CA LYS A 423 -4.55 -39.50 -20.70
C LYS A 423 -3.18 -39.25 -20.11
N LEU A 424 -2.83 -37.98 -19.94
CA LEU A 424 -1.58 -37.60 -19.25
C LEU A 424 -1.55 -38.15 -17.82
N LEU A 425 -2.63 -37.93 -17.05
CA LEU A 425 -2.70 -38.41 -15.66
C LEU A 425 -2.69 -39.93 -15.55
N GLN A 426 -3.25 -40.67 -16.50
CA GLN A 426 -3.16 -42.14 -16.56
C GLN A 426 -1.74 -42.68 -16.69
N LYS A 427 -0.80 -41.85 -17.19
CA LYS A 427 0.64 -42.20 -17.24
C LYS A 427 1.35 -42.04 -15.88
N VAL A 428 0.76 -41.27 -14.97
CA VAL A 428 1.36 -40.86 -13.69
C VAL A 428 0.72 -41.57 -12.52
N VAL A 429 -0.59 -41.77 -12.58
CA VAL A 429 -1.38 -42.47 -11.53
C VAL A 429 -1.06 -43.98 -11.56
N ASP A 430 -0.86 -44.55 -10.38
CA ASP A 430 -0.53 -45.95 -10.28
C ASP A 430 -1.67 -46.85 -10.77
N PRO A 431 -1.39 -48.00 -11.43
CA PRO A 431 -2.37 -48.79 -12.13
C PRO A 431 -3.54 -49.36 -11.30
N GLU A 432 -3.38 -49.43 -9.99
CA GLU A 432 -4.44 -49.86 -9.08
C GLU A 432 -5.58 -48.86 -8.93
N HIS A 433 -5.40 -47.63 -9.40
CA HIS A 433 -6.41 -46.58 -9.30
C HIS A 433 -7.07 -46.30 -10.67
N ASP A 434 -8.36 -46.63 -10.75
CA ASP A 434 -9.14 -46.30 -11.94
C ASP A 434 -9.60 -44.85 -11.96
N ILE A 435 -9.07 -44.09 -12.89
CA ILE A 435 -9.45 -42.69 -13.15
C ILE A 435 -10.23 -42.51 -14.47
N THR A 436 -10.88 -43.56 -14.99
CA THR A 436 -11.82 -43.47 -16.12
C THR A 436 -12.95 -42.50 -15.83
N ASN A 437 -13.72 -42.13 -16.85
CA ASN A 437 -14.85 -41.20 -16.65
C ASN A 437 -15.94 -41.77 -15.74
N GLU A 438 -16.14 -43.06 -15.79
CA GLU A 438 -17.10 -43.84 -15.03
C GLU A 438 -16.69 -43.92 -13.55
N ALA A 439 -15.43 -44.26 -13.28
CA ALA A 439 -14.91 -44.44 -11.92
C ALA A 439 -14.61 -43.08 -11.26
N PHE A 440 -14.16 -42.10 -12.04
CA PHE A 440 -13.78 -40.77 -11.56
C PHE A 440 -14.53 -39.67 -12.31
N PRO A 441 -15.86 -39.52 -12.11
CA PRO A 441 -16.72 -38.56 -12.80
C PRO A 441 -16.44 -37.12 -12.34
N PHE A 442 -17.01 -36.12 -13.04
CA PHE A 442 -16.92 -34.71 -12.66
C PHE A 442 -17.28 -34.50 -11.18
N MET A 443 -16.53 -33.68 -10.48
CA MET A 443 -16.62 -33.43 -9.03
C MET A 443 -16.25 -34.68 -8.16
N ALA A 444 -15.48 -35.64 -8.69
CA ALA A 444 -14.86 -36.69 -7.89
C ALA A 444 -13.56 -36.22 -7.23
N CYS A 445 -13.23 -36.83 -6.09
CA CYS A 445 -11.93 -36.68 -5.45
C CYS A 445 -11.49 -38.00 -4.81
N ALA A 446 -10.18 -38.21 -4.69
CA ALA A 446 -9.59 -39.36 -4.01
C ALA A 446 -8.20 -39.03 -3.46
N GLU A 447 -7.82 -39.73 -2.39
CA GLU A 447 -6.43 -39.98 -2.05
C GLU A 447 -5.99 -41.23 -2.79
N LEU A 448 -4.86 -41.15 -3.50
CA LEU A 448 -4.35 -42.22 -4.35
C LEU A 448 -2.82 -42.18 -4.36
N THR A 449 -2.20 -43.09 -5.09
CA THR A 449 -0.76 -43.11 -5.31
C THR A 449 -0.41 -42.84 -6.76
N ILE A 450 0.78 -42.27 -6.96
CA ILE A 450 1.34 -41.93 -8.27
C ILE A 450 2.82 -42.32 -8.31
N CYS A 451 3.35 -42.52 -9.52
CA CYS A 451 4.78 -42.73 -9.76
C CYS A 451 5.39 -43.83 -8.87
N GLY A 452 4.69 -44.94 -8.66
CA GLY A 452 5.18 -46.10 -7.89
C GLY A 452 5.05 -45.93 -6.36
N GLY A 453 3.95 -45.35 -5.87
CA GLY A 453 3.59 -45.32 -4.44
C GLY A 453 3.68 -43.95 -3.77
N THR A 454 3.95 -42.87 -4.49
CA THR A 454 3.90 -41.52 -3.90
C THR A 454 2.44 -41.11 -3.63
N LYS A 455 2.13 -40.79 -2.38
CA LYS A 455 0.77 -40.33 -1.99
C LYS A 455 0.40 -39.03 -2.68
N ALA A 456 -0.79 -38.97 -3.24
CA ALA A 456 -1.35 -37.80 -3.91
C ALA A 456 -2.84 -37.65 -3.59
N ARG A 457 -3.35 -36.44 -3.78
CA ARG A 457 -4.78 -36.12 -3.79
C ARG A 457 -5.15 -35.71 -5.22
N LEU A 458 -6.21 -36.29 -5.75
CA LEU A 458 -6.71 -35.98 -7.07
C LEU A 458 -8.14 -35.46 -6.99
N PHE A 459 -8.41 -34.33 -7.69
CA PHE A 459 -9.71 -33.70 -7.73
C PHE A 459 -10.10 -33.47 -9.20
N ARG A 460 -11.27 -33.93 -9.61
CA ARG A 460 -11.80 -33.66 -10.96
C ARG A 460 -12.65 -32.40 -10.96
N ILE A 461 -11.98 -31.28 -11.03
CA ILE A 461 -12.55 -29.93 -11.01
C ILE A 461 -11.94 -29.10 -12.14
N SER A 462 -12.63 -28.06 -12.58
CA SER A 462 -12.20 -27.24 -13.71
C SER A 462 -12.43 -25.76 -13.44
N PHE A 463 -11.33 -24.99 -13.44
CA PHE A 463 -11.37 -23.53 -13.46
C PHE A 463 -11.42 -22.98 -14.88
N SER A 464 -10.73 -23.63 -15.82
CA SER A 464 -10.59 -23.22 -17.22
C SER A 464 -11.81 -23.50 -18.10
N GLY A 465 -12.72 -24.36 -17.66
CA GLY A 465 -13.85 -24.84 -18.50
C GLY A 465 -13.56 -26.12 -19.28
N GLU A 466 -12.27 -26.53 -19.36
CA GLU A 466 -11.84 -27.77 -20.00
C GLU A 466 -12.11 -29.01 -19.13
N LEU A 467 -11.92 -30.20 -19.72
CA LEU A 467 -11.69 -31.40 -18.94
C LEU A 467 -10.45 -31.16 -18.10
N ALA A 468 -10.61 -31.06 -16.79
CA ALA A 468 -9.52 -30.70 -15.92
C ALA A 468 -9.51 -31.48 -14.61
N PHE A 469 -8.31 -31.58 -14.06
CA PHE A 469 -8.03 -32.16 -12.75
C PHE A 469 -7.07 -31.25 -12.01
N GLU A 470 -7.13 -31.32 -10.69
CA GLU A 470 -6.07 -30.80 -9.83
C GLU A 470 -5.43 -31.96 -9.09
N ILE A 471 -4.12 -32.11 -9.22
CA ILE A 471 -3.33 -33.13 -8.54
C ILE A 471 -2.42 -32.49 -7.53
N ALA A 472 -2.46 -32.98 -6.28
CA ALA A 472 -1.64 -32.47 -5.19
C ALA A 472 -0.77 -33.57 -4.60
N VAL A 473 0.49 -33.21 -4.31
CA VAL A 473 1.47 -34.05 -3.62
C VAL A 473 2.05 -33.31 -2.41
N PRO A 474 2.62 -34.00 -1.41
CA PRO A 474 3.40 -33.32 -0.38
C PRO A 474 4.43 -32.38 -1.01
N ALA A 475 4.55 -31.16 -0.46
CA ALA A 475 5.27 -30.04 -1.09
C ALA A 475 6.69 -30.39 -1.56
N ARG A 476 7.40 -31.29 -0.82
CA ARG A 476 8.74 -31.76 -1.17
C ARG A 476 8.84 -32.46 -2.53
N TYR A 477 7.73 -32.93 -3.06
CA TYR A 477 7.68 -33.62 -4.38
C TYR A 477 7.16 -32.71 -5.50
N GLY A 478 6.88 -31.42 -5.22
CA GLY A 478 6.25 -30.52 -6.19
C GLY A 478 7.11 -30.27 -7.44
N ASP A 479 8.41 -29.98 -7.28
CA ASP A 479 9.32 -29.82 -8.42
C ASP A 479 9.42 -31.11 -9.27
N SER A 480 9.57 -32.25 -8.59
CA SER A 480 9.65 -33.55 -9.26
C SER A 480 8.36 -33.89 -10.02
N LEU A 481 7.18 -33.62 -9.43
CA LEU A 481 5.91 -33.88 -10.10
C LEU A 481 5.73 -32.99 -11.33
N MET A 482 6.09 -31.68 -11.22
CA MET A 482 6.03 -30.79 -12.39
C MET A 482 6.88 -31.32 -13.54
N ARG A 483 8.12 -31.73 -13.26
CA ARG A 483 9.02 -32.30 -14.27
C ARG A 483 8.47 -33.60 -14.87
N VAL A 484 7.89 -34.46 -14.06
CA VAL A 484 7.26 -35.70 -14.54
C VAL A 484 6.07 -35.40 -15.45
N LEU A 485 5.17 -34.48 -15.02
CA LEU A 485 4.01 -34.12 -15.83
C LEU A 485 4.41 -33.54 -17.20
N MET A 486 5.46 -32.72 -17.24
CA MET A 486 5.96 -32.18 -18.50
C MET A 486 6.61 -33.27 -19.35
N ALA A 487 7.45 -34.13 -18.78
CA ALA A 487 8.14 -35.18 -19.53
C ALA A 487 7.16 -36.23 -20.11
N VAL A 488 6.22 -36.75 -19.31
CA VAL A 488 5.22 -37.71 -19.83
C VAL A 488 4.18 -37.07 -20.73
N GLY A 489 4.03 -35.75 -20.63
CA GLY A 489 3.11 -34.96 -21.44
C GLY A 489 3.64 -34.60 -22.83
N GLU A 490 4.96 -34.81 -23.12
CA GLU A 490 5.54 -34.49 -24.42
C GLU A 490 4.81 -35.20 -25.58
N GLU A 491 4.39 -36.46 -25.37
CA GLU A 491 3.60 -37.22 -26.39
C GLU A 491 2.23 -36.59 -26.67
N PHE A 492 1.76 -35.65 -25.83
CA PHE A 492 0.48 -34.93 -25.96
C PHE A 492 0.70 -33.45 -26.28
N ASP A 493 1.89 -33.01 -26.64
CA ASP A 493 2.23 -31.60 -26.85
C ASP A 493 1.84 -30.72 -25.62
N VAL A 494 2.19 -31.20 -24.42
CA VAL A 494 1.86 -30.49 -23.18
C VAL A 494 2.47 -29.10 -23.14
N VAL A 495 1.70 -28.11 -22.68
CA VAL A 495 2.18 -26.74 -22.48
C VAL A 495 2.12 -26.37 -21.00
N PRO A 496 3.18 -25.75 -20.45
CA PRO A 496 3.02 -25.02 -19.20
C PRO A 496 2.23 -23.76 -19.48
N TYR A 497 1.33 -23.36 -18.56
CA TYR A 497 0.61 -22.11 -18.69
C TYR A 497 0.59 -21.33 -17.39
N GLY A 498 0.65 -19.99 -17.52
CA GLY A 498 0.70 -19.07 -16.42
C GLY A 498 -0.65 -18.52 -16.01
N THR A 499 -0.59 -17.53 -15.09
CA THR A 499 -1.80 -16.89 -14.55
C THR A 499 -2.57 -16.07 -15.58
N GLU A 500 -1.91 -15.54 -16.63
CA GLU A 500 -2.58 -14.81 -17.70
C GLU A 500 -3.44 -15.76 -18.55
N ALA A 501 -2.90 -16.87 -19.01
CA ALA A 501 -3.67 -17.86 -19.75
C ALA A 501 -4.81 -18.45 -18.90
N LEU A 502 -4.56 -18.69 -17.61
CA LEU A 502 -5.59 -19.09 -16.65
C LEU A 502 -6.72 -18.03 -16.56
N GLY A 503 -6.34 -16.73 -16.55
CA GLY A 503 -7.24 -15.59 -16.57
C GLY A 503 -8.10 -15.52 -17.84
N VAL A 504 -7.49 -15.74 -19.01
CA VAL A 504 -8.23 -15.82 -20.28
C VAL A 504 -9.29 -16.91 -20.23
N MET A 505 -8.88 -18.13 -19.90
CA MET A 505 -9.76 -19.31 -19.93
C MET A 505 -10.93 -19.20 -18.94
N ARG A 506 -10.73 -18.59 -17.74
CA ARG A 506 -11.83 -18.39 -16.77
C ARG A 506 -12.85 -17.35 -17.25
N ILE A 507 -12.38 -16.29 -17.96
CA ILE A 507 -13.29 -15.28 -18.55
C ILE A 507 -14.10 -15.89 -19.68
N GLU A 508 -13.49 -16.70 -20.54
CA GLU A 508 -14.21 -17.47 -21.58
C GLU A 508 -15.29 -18.37 -20.99
N LYS A 509 -15.02 -18.98 -19.82
CA LYS A 509 -16.01 -19.78 -19.06
C LYS A 509 -17.07 -18.91 -18.38
N GLY A 510 -16.83 -17.62 -18.16
CA GLY A 510 -17.67 -16.73 -17.36
C GLY A 510 -17.54 -16.95 -15.85
N HIS A 511 -16.39 -17.45 -15.38
CA HIS A 511 -16.16 -17.73 -13.96
C HIS A 511 -15.72 -16.48 -13.21
N ALA A 512 -16.44 -16.14 -12.14
CA ALA A 512 -16.07 -15.04 -11.24
C ALA A 512 -14.74 -15.35 -10.52
N ALA A 513 -13.90 -14.33 -10.35
CA ALA A 513 -12.64 -14.43 -9.61
C ALA A 513 -12.40 -13.14 -8.80
N GLY A 514 -11.17 -12.84 -8.37
CA GLY A 514 -10.87 -11.75 -7.46
C GLY A 514 -11.48 -10.39 -7.81
N ASN A 515 -11.53 -10.02 -9.09
CA ASN A 515 -12.13 -8.76 -9.54
C ASN A 515 -13.66 -8.71 -9.39
N GLU A 516 -14.31 -9.85 -9.30
CA GLU A 516 -15.74 -9.99 -9.08
C GLU A 516 -16.08 -10.23 -7.61
N LEU A 517 -15.12 -10.71 -6.81
CA LEU A 517 -15.22 -11.00 -5.38
C LEU A 517 -14.56 -9.90 -4.54
N THR A 518 -14.98 -8.66 -4.76
CA THR A 518 -14.37 -7.46 -4.15
C THR A 518 -14.76 -7.22 -2.69
N GLY A 519 -15.64 -8.05 -2.13
CA GLY A 519 -16.27 -7.81 -0.83
C GLY A 519 -17.44 -6.83 -0.85
N GLN A 520 -17.85 -6.37 -2.04
CA GLN A 520 -19.03 -5.51 -2.26
C GLN A 520 -20.07 -6.17 -3.18
N THR A 521 -19.88 -7.44 -3.49
CA THR A 521 -20.79 -8.22 -4.33
C THR A 521 -21.50 -9.28 -3.50
N SER A 522 -22.80 -9.43 -3.72
CA SER A 522 -23.63 -10.46 -3.10
C SER A 522 -23.69 -11.73 -3.96
N ALA A 523 -24.20 -12.83 -3.40
CA ALA A 523 -24.47 -14.03 -4.17
C ALA A 523 -25.40 -13.77 -5.37
N ALA A 524 -26.36 -12.86 -5.24
CA ALA A 524 -27.29 -12.46 -6.30
C ALA A 524 -26.54 -11.73 -7.43
N ASN A 525 -25.65 -10.78 -7.10
CA ASN A 525 -24.83 -10.08 -8.09
C ASN A 525 -23.97 -11.04 -8.91
N LEU A 526 -23.40 -12.05 -8.28
CA LEU A 526 -22.55 -13.07 -8.91
C LEU A 526 -23.32 -14.12 -9.73
N GLY A 527 -24.65 -14.05 -9.78
CA GLY A 527 -25.47 -15.09 -10.42
C GLY A 527 -25.57 -16.39 -9.61
N MET A 528 -25.09 -16.37 -8.36
CA MET A 528 -24.99 -17.54 -7.46
C MET A 528 -26.15 -17.59 -6.43
N GLY A 529 -27.16 -16.74 -6.56
CA GLY A 529 -28.29 -16.68 -5.61
C GLY A 529 -29.00 -18.01 -5.39
N ARG A 530 -29.04 -18.90 -6.42
CA ARG A 530 -29.63 -20.25 -6.31
C ARG A 530 -28.82 -21.19 -5.40
N MET A 531 -27.55 -20.86 -5.11
CA MET A 531 -26.72 -21.63 -4.18
C MET A 531 -27.07 -21.37 -2.72
N VAL A 532 -27.66 -20.20 -2.42
CA VAL A 532 -28.05 -19.81 -1.06
C VAL A 532 -29.20 -20.70 -0.60
N SER A 533 -28.90 -21.59 0.34
CA SER A 533 -29.87 -22.55 0.86
C SER A 533 -30.88 -21.87 1.78
N LYS A 534 -32.14 -21.99 1.47
CA LYS A 534 -33.27 -21.58 2.34
C LYS A 534 -33.61 -22.62 3.43
N LYS A 535 -32.88 -23.75 3.48
CA LYS A 535 -33.20 -24.89 4.35
C LYS A 535 -32.27 -25.01 5.56
N LYS A 536 -31.31 -24.11 5.66
CA LYS A 536 -30.32 -24.10 6.77
C LYS A 536 -29.93 -22.65 7.07
N ASP A 537 -29.51 -22.43 8.28
CA ASP A 537 -28.88 -21.18 8.68
C ASP A 537 -27.37 -21.23 8.41
N CYS A 538 -26.78 -20.10 8.06
CA CYS A 538 -25.35 -19.94 7.88
C CYS A 538 -24.95 -18.46 8.03
N ILE A 539 -23.65 -18.20 8.19
CA ILE A 539 -23.13 -16.85 8.26
C ILE A 539 -23.55 -16.06 7.01
N GLY A 540 -24.02 -14.84 7.23
CA GLY A 540 -24.44 -13.91 6.19
C GLY A 540 -25.83 -14.16 5.62
N ASN A 541 -26.49 -15.28 5.92
CA ASN A 541 -27.79 -15.62 5.34
C ASN A 541 -28.84 -14.54 5.65
N THR A 542 -29.01 -14.17 6.91
CA THR A 542 -30.01 -13.18 7.35
C THR A 542 -29.82 -11.83 6.67
N LEU A 543 -28.59 -11.31 6.65
CA LEU A 543 -28.33 -9.99 6.06
C LEU A 543 -28.23 -10.03 4.53
N SER A 544 -28.05 -11.20 3.92
CA SER A 544 -28.16 -11.36 2.46
C SER A 544 -29.59 -11.16 1.94
N GLU A 545 -30.61 -11.29 2.81
CA GLU A 545 -32.03 -11.08 2.47
C GLU A 545 -32.46 -9.61 2.55
N ARG A 546 -31.57 -8.67 2.86
CA ARG A 546 -31.89 -7.24 2.86
C ARG A 546 -32.47 -6.80 1.49
N PRO A 547 -33.52 -5.94 1.47
CA PRO A 547 -34.15 -5.51 0.23
C PRO A 547 -33.17 -4.96 -0.80
N ASP A 548 -32.21 -4.14 -0.38
CA ASP A 548 -31.22 -3.53 -1.29
C ASP A 548 -30.28 -4.53 -1.97
N LEU A 549 -30.02 -5.70 -1.36
CA LEU A 549 -29.21 -6.75 -1.96
C LEU A 549 -30.02 -7.66 -2.92
N ASN A 550 -31.34 -7.61 -2.84
CA ASN A 550 -32.25 -8.46 -3.60
C ASN A 550 -33.16 -7.66 -4.53
N ARG A 551 -32.77 -6.46 -4.92
CA ARG A 551 -33.51 -5.62 -5.85
C ARG A 551 -33.64 -6.31 -7.22
N ASP A 552 -34.82 -6.23 -7.84
CA ASP A 552 -35.04 -6.74 -9.18
C ASP A 552 -34.17 -6.00 -10.22
N ASP A 553 -33.96 -4.68 -10.03
CA ASP A 553 -33.09 -3.86 -10.86
C ASP A 553 -31.59 -3.92 -10.43
N GLY A 554 -31.23 -4.84 -9.53
CA GLY A 554 -29.89 -5.00 -9.04
C GLY A 554 -28.88 -5.42 -10.11
N LEU A 555 -27.60 -5.19 -9.80
CA LEU A 555 -26.49 -5.60 -10.67
C LEU A 555 -26.43 -7.13 -10.80
N ARG A 556 -26.12 -7.61 -12.01
CA ARG A 556 -25.91 -9.04 -12.30
C ARG A 556 -24.67 -9.21 -13.17
N LEU A 557 -23.86 -10.20 -12.85
CA LEU A 557 -22.66 -10.57 -13.61
C LEU A 557 -23.09 -11.21 -14.93
N VAL A 558 -22.62 -10.65 -16.05
CA VAL A 558 -22.85 -11.16 -17.40
C VAL A 558 -21.60 -11.02 -18.27
N GLY A 559 -21.57 -11.73 -19.39
CA GLY A 559 -20.51 -11.63 -20.40
C GLY A 559 -20.77 -10.50 -21.39
N PHE A 560 -19.70 -9.88 -21.86
CA PHE A 560 -19.69 -8.80 -22.84
C PHE A 560 -18.78 -9.14 -24.02
N LYS A 561 -19.18 -8.72 -25.22
CA LYS A 561 -18.35 -8.73 -26.42
C LYS A 561 -18.50 -7.40 -27.16
N PRO A 562 -17.49 -6.93 -27.88
CA PRO A 562 -17.60 -5.73 -28.70
C PRO A 562 -18.56 -5.95 -29.85
N VAL A 563 -19.26 -4.90 -30.29
CA VAL A 563 -20.11 -4.93 -31.48
C VAL A 563 -19.25 -5.11 -32.71
N ASN A 564 -18.17 -4.35 -32.79
CA ASN A 564 -17.14 -4.53 -33.81
C ASN A 564 -15.98 -5.34 -33.22
N ARG A 565 -15.71 -6.52 -33.78
CA ARG A 565 -14.72 -7.48 -33.28
C ARG A 565 -13.28 -6.97 -33.22
N VAL A 566 -12.95 -5.91 -33.97
CA VAL A 566 -11.61 -5.29 -33.93
C VAL A 566 -11.41 -4.34 -32.75
N GLU A 567 -12.50 -3.95 -32.09
CA GLU A 567 -12.45 -3.09 -30.93
C GLU A 567 -12.04 -3.86 -29.68
N THR A 568 -11.29 -3.21 -28.81
CA THR A 568 -10.88 -3.75 -27.52
C THR A 568 -11.81 -3.25 -26.42
N LEU A 569 -12.14 -4.13 -25.49
CA LEU A 569 -12.85 -3.76 -24.25
C LEU A 569 -11.84 -3.29 -23.21
N THR A 570 -12.26 -2.43 -22.28
CA THR A 570 -11.43 -1.91 -21.20
C THR A 570 -12.00 -2.34 -19.84
N SER A 571 -11.18 -2.92 -18.99
CA SER A 571 -11.55 -3.22 -17.60
C SER A 571 -11.74 -1.93 -16.82
N GLY A 572 -12.81 -1.85 -16.02
CA GLY A 572 -13.18 -0.63 -15.28
C GLY A 572 -14.12 0.30 -16.06
N ALA A 573 -14.31 0.11 -17.37
CA ALA A 573 -15.25 0.91 -18.16
C ALA A 573 -16.68 0.79 -17.61
N HIS A 574 -17.37 1.92 -17.49
CA HIS A 574 -18.74 2.01 -17.01
C HIS A 574 -19.75 1.82 -18.15
N PHE A 575 -20.88 1.22 -17.85
CA PHE A 575 -21.94 0.96 -18.82
C PHE A 575 -23.01 2.05 -18.78
N ILE A 576 -23.37 2.54 -19.96
CA ILE A 576 -24.39 3.56 -20.14
C ILE A 576 -25.29 3.14 -21.29
N ALA A 577 -26.61 3.31 -21.16
CA ALA A 577 -27.57 3.05 -22.23
C ALA A 577 -27.26 3.89 -23.48
N LEU A 578 -27.51 3.36 -24.66
CA LEU A 578 -27.31 4.07 -25.92
C LEU A 578 -28.09 5.40 -25.94
N GLY A 579 -27.41 6.46 -26.39
CA GLY A 579 -27.98 7.80 -26.48
C GLY A 579 -28.00 8.61 -25.17
N LYS A 580 -27.61 8.04 -24.05
CA LYS A 580 -27.47 8.76 -22.77
C LYS A 580 -26.10 9.45 -22.65
N SER A 581 -26.05 10.55 -21.91
CA SER A 581 -24.80 11.24 -21.58
C SER A 581 -23.98 10.45 -20.54
N ALA A 582 -22.64 10.56 -20.60
CA ALA A 582 -21.72 9.96 -19.65
C ALA A 582 -21.69 10.78 -18.34
N VAL A 583 -22.66 10.53 -17.47
CA VAL A 583 -22.80 11.10 -16.13
C VAL A 583 -23.22 10.01 -15.15
N MET A 584 -22.87 10.18 -13.87
CA MET A 584 -23.15 9.21 -12.80
C MET A 584 -24.63 8.75 -12.76
N ASP A 585 -25.57 9.64 -12.98
CA ASP A 585 -27.02 9.32 -12.96
C ASP A 585 -27.43 8.29 -14.02
N ASN A 586 -26.64 8.15 -15.08
CA ASN A 586 -26.87 7.21 -16.16
C ASN A 586 -26.01 5.95 -16.06
N ASP A 587 -25.24 5.79 -14.98
CA ASP A 587 -24.41 4.61 -14.76
C ASP A 587 -25.27 3.37 -14.47
N GLU A 588 -25.05 2.32 -15.25
CA GLU A 588 -25.76 1.05 -15.14
C GLU A 588 -24.86 -0.09 -14.63
N GLY A 589 -23.56 0.15 -14.44
CA GLY A 589 -22.61 -0.85 -13.97
C GLY A 589 -21.23 -0.71 -14.61
N TRP A 590 -20.39 -1.74 -14.48
CA TRP A 590 -18.99 -1.68 -14.93
C TRP A 590 -18.46 -3.02 -15.42
N MET A 591 -17.43 -2.96 -16.27
CA MET A 591 -16.65 -4.08 -16.76
C MET A 591 -15.62 -4.49 -15.69
N SER A 592 -15.75 -5.68 -15.09
CA SER A 592 -14.85 -6.13 -14.01
C SER A 592 -13.59 -6.79 -14.54
N SER A 593 -13.68 -7.57 -15.61
CA SER A 593 -12.54 -8.27 -16.20
C SER A 593 -12.68 -8.34 -17.71
N VAL A 594 -11.54 -8.17 -18.39
CA VAL A 594 -11.46 -8.19 -19.85
C VAL A 594 -10.27 -9.01 -20.29
N THR A 595 -10.42 -9.69 -21.39
CA THR A 595 -9.31 -10.35 -22.10
C THR A 595 -9.61 -10.40 -23.60
N PHE A 596 -8.60 -10.72 -24.36
CA PHE A 596 -8.80 -11.21 -25.72
C PHE A 596 -8.92 -12.73 -25.68
N SER A 597 -9.82 -13.32 -26.37
CA SER A 597 -9.92 -14.76 -26.51
C SER A 597 -9.27 -15.18 -27.84
N PRO A 598 -8.19 -15.96 -27.82
CA PRO A 598 -7.63 -16.50 -29.05
C PRO A 598 -8.59 -17.48 -29.72
N GLU A 599 -9.42 -18.18 -28.97
CA GLU A 599 -10.45 -19.09 -29.47
C GLU A 599 -11.55 -18.37 -30.25
N LEU A 600 -12.00 -17.21 -29.75
CA LEU A 600 -13.06 -16.41 -30.38
C LEU A 600 -12.53 -15.38 -31.38
N GLY A 601 -11.24 -15.08 -31.34
CA GLY A 601 -10.57 -14.10 -32.20
C GLY A 601 -10.95 -12.64 -31.93
N HIS A 602 -11.45 -12.32 -30.74
CA HIS A 602 -11.78 -10.95 -30.33
C HIS A 602 -11.74 -10.75 -28.81
N SER A 603 -11.81 -9.48 -28.38
CA SER A 603 -11.91 -9.13 -26.97
C SER A 603 -13.25 -9.61 -26.38
N ILE A 604 -13.20 -10.10 -25.14
CA ILE A 604 -14.37 -10.47 -24.34
C ILE A 604 -14.20 -9.93 -22.92
N GLY A 605 -15.30 -9.77 -22.21
CA GLY A 605 -15.26 -9.35 -20.80
C GLY A 605 -16.40 -9.93 -20.01
N ILE A 606 -16.28 -9.86 -18.71
CA ILE A 606 -17.36 -10.06 -17.75
C ILE A 606 -17.50 -8.80 -16.91
N GLY A 607 -18.70 -8.51 -16.47
CA GLY A 607 -18.99 -7.30 -15.71
C GLY A 607 -20.37 -7.31 -15.09
N PHE A 608 -20.61 -6.32 -14.27
CA PHE A 608 -21.88 -6.15 -13.56
C PHE A 608 -22.71 -5.07 -14.25
N ILE A 609 -23.95 -5.39 -14.58
CA ILE A 609 -24.92 -4.42 -15.12
C ILE A 609 -26.29 -4.61 -14.47
N LYS A 610 -27.04 -3.52 -14.30
CA LYS A 610 -28.42 -3.57 -13.80
C LYS A 610 -29.26 -4.48 -14.66
N GLN A 611 -29.99 -5.41 -14.02
CA GLN A 611 -30.85 -6.40 -14.70
C GLN A 611 -30.11 -7.25 -15.75
N GLY A 612 -28.81 -7.47 -15.60
CA GLY A 612 -27.96 -8.05 -16.65
C GLY A 612 -28.45 -9.37 -17.20
N SER A 613 -29.02 -10.26 -16.37
CA SER A 613 -29.59 -11.55 -16.81
C SER A 613 -30.81 -11.42 -17.72
N GLU A 614 -31.54 -10.30 -17.67
CA GLU A 614 -32.75 -10.03 -18.44
C GLU A 614 -32.47 -9.28 -19.74
N ARG A 615 -31.26 -8.70 -19.84
CA ARG A 615 -30.82 -7.83 -20.94
C ARG A 615 -29.81 -8.50 -21.89
N LEU A 616 -29.81 -9.83 -21.92
CA LEU A 616 -28.92 -10.58 -22.82
C LEU A 616 -29.17 -10.23 -24.29
N GLY A 617 -28.12 -9.85 -25.02
CA GLY A 617 -28.22 -9.41 -26.42
C GLY A 617 -28.42 -7.91 -26.61
N GLU A 618 -28.63 -7.15 -25.54
CA GLU A 618 -28.71 -5.69 -25.60
C GLU A 618 -27.36 -5.07 -25.88
N VAL A 619 -27.36 -3.94 -26.59
CA VAL A 619 -26.15 -3.16 -26.86
C VAL A 619 -26.08 -1.98 -25.88
N VAL A 620 -24.99 -1.88 -25.18
CA VAL A 620 -24.69 -0.78 -24.23
C VAL A 620 -23.39 -0.08 -24.62
N ARG A 621 -23.23 1.15 -24.23
CA ARG A 621 -21.99 1.90 -24.43
C ARG A 621 -21.07 1.71 -23.22
N ALA A 622 -19.86 1.21 -23.44
CA ALA A 622 -18.79 1.21 -22.44
C ALA A 622 -18.04 2.56 -22.52
N VAL A 623 -17.86 3.21 -21.41
CA VAL A 623 -17.17 4.51 -21.28
C VAL A 623 -16.00 4.33 -20.32
N ASP A 624 -14.82 4.60 -20.85
CA ASP A 624 -13.57 4.70 -20.09
C ASP A 624 -13.22 6.18 -19.95
N LEU A 625 -12.86 6.64 -18.74
CA LEU A 625 -12.61 8.07 -18.42
C LEU A 625 -11.11 8.34 -18.29
#